data_6ab9387d70aa350c6d4e36a11f054888
#
_entry.id   6ab9387d70aa350c6d4e36a11f054888
#
_cell.length_a   1.000
_cell.length_b   1.000
_cell.length_c   1.000
_cell.angle_alpha   90.00
_cell.angle_beta   90.00
_cell.angle_gamma   90.00
#
_symmetry.space_group_name_H-M   'P 1'
#
loop_
_entity.id
_entity.type
_entity.pdbx_description
1 polymer ?
#
loop_
_entity_poly.entity_id
_entity_poly.type
_entity_poly.pdbx_seq_one_letter_code
_entity_poly.pdbx_strand_id
1 'polypeptide(L)'
;METDLFGNPDSPDTTKNAAAEAAKATRKAAPKDQASPLAERLRPKTIDEVVGQKHLLGPGKALRSAFENAHPHSMILWGPPGVGKTTLARLMADAFGLPFISISAVLGGVKDIRDAVEKATANRERTGRSTVVFGVVCHSVFYFHDVVFLPHGVSGLFTFIGATTENPSFEVISALLSRSTVYVLESLKDEDLKELLERALEREYPSLKVNEEAEKILIGLADGDARRFLNALEVSATMAKDRGIKVIDDKFVRAAL
;
A
#
# COMPACT_ATOMS: atom_id res chain seq x y z
N MET A 1 41.70 -60.02 16.31
CA MET A 1 41.94 -58.92 17.25
C MET A 1 42.39 -57.77 16.38
N GLU A 2 41.70 -56.82 16.27
CA GLU A 2 40.80 -55.86 16.71
C GLU A 2 40.39 -54.97 15.58
N THR A 3 39.17 -54.70 15.56
CA THR A 3 38.44 -53.79 14.68
C THR A 3 38.99 -52.35 14.72
N ASP A 4 39.04 -51.70 13.56
CA ASP A 4 39.07 -50.26 13.49
C ASP A 4 37.80 -49.73 12.82
N LEU A 5 37.10 -49.00 13.63
CA LEU A 5 35.88 -48.25 13.33
C LEU A 5 36.31 -46.92 12.73
N PHE A 6 35.71 -46.50 11.65
CA PHE A 6 35.74 -45.22 10.94
C PHE A 6 36.35 -45.28 9.53
N GLY A 7 35.62 -45.95 8.65
CA GLY A 7 35.75 -45.67 7.22
C GLY A 7 34.87 -44.47 6.89
N ASN A 8 35.44 -43.42 6.36
CA ASN A 8 34.73 -42.34 5.73
C ASN A 8 35.24 -42.17 4.30
N PRO A 9 34.38 -42.31 3.29
CA PRO A 9 34.69 -41.74 2.00
C PRO A 9 33.92 -40.45 1.78
N ASP A 10 34.64 -39.46 1.29
CA ASP A 10 34.18 -38.20 0.77
C ASP A 10 32.86 -38.28 0.00
N SER A 11 31.87 -37.49 0.40
CA SER A 11 30.68 -37.20 -0.37
C SER A 11 30.59 -35.69 -0.61
N PRO A 12 30.48 -35.24 -1.87
CA PRO A 12 30.40 -33.84 -2.22
C PRO A 12 29.07 -33.26 -1.80
N ASP A 13 29.15 -32.03 -1.33
CA ASP A 13 28.14 -31.16 -0.79
C ASP A 13 26.98 -30.85 -1.79
N THR A 14 25.99 -31.79 -1.89
CA THR A 14 24.81 -31.66 -2.76
C THR A 14 23.62 -30.99 -2.05
N THR A 15 23.75 -30.65 -0.79
CA THR A 15 22.64 -30.10 0.02
C THR A 15 22.44 -28.59 -0.12
N LYS A 16 23.41 -27.84 -0.59
CA LYS A 16 23.29 -26.38 -0.77
C LYS A 16 22.58 -25.95 -2.04
N ASN A 17 22.64 -26.77 -3.09
CA ASN A 17 21.95 -26.45 -4.35
C ASN A 17 20.45 -26.81 -4.34
N ALA A 18 20.04 -27.83 -3.59
CA ALA A 18 18.63 -28.22 -3.49
C ALA A 18 17.79 -27.21 -2.71
N ALA A 19 18.37 -26.53 -1.71
CA ALA A 19 17.68 -25.48 -0.96
C ALA A 19 17.46 -24.18 -1.76
N ALA A 20 18.39 -23.86 -2.67
CA ALA A 20 18.29 -22.68 -3.54
C ALA A 20 17.29 -22.88 -4.70
N GLU A 21 17.15 -24.11 -5.22
CA GLU A 21 16.15 -24.44 -6.23
C GLU A 21 14.75 -24.62 -5.63
N ALA A 22 14.63 -25.16 -4.42
CA ALA A 22 13.36 -25.25 -3.70
C ALA A 22 12.79 -23.87 -3.34
N ALA A 23 13.65 -22.88 -3.05
CA ALA A 23 13.24 -21.50 -2.81
C ALA A 23 12.76 -20.74 -4.07
N LYS A 24 13.19 -21.18 -5.25
CA LYS A 24 12.70 -20.64 -6.54
C LYS A 24 11.41 -21.28 -7.06
N ALA A 25 11.12 -22.50 -6.64
CA ALA A 25 9.96 -23.25 -7.14
C ALA A 25 8.63 -22.97 -6.40
N THR A 26 8.63 -22.27 -5.26
CA THR A 26 7.44 -22.03 -4.43
C THR A 26 6.83 -20.65 -4.57
N ARG A 27 7.23 -19.85 -5.57
CA ARG A 27 6.44 -18.69 -6.00
C ARG A 27 5.48 -19.04 -7.14
N LYS A 28 4.69 -20.10 -6.98
CA LYS A 28 3.42 -20.20 -7.69
C LYS A 28 2.55 -19.05 -7.20
N ALA A 29 2.19 -18.14 -8.11
CA ALA A 29 1.23 -17.10 -7.85
C ALA A 29 0.01 -17.73 -7.18
N ALA A 30 -0.32 -17.29 -5.97
CA ALA A 30 -1.57 -17.67 -5.34
C ALA A 30 -2.71 -17.38 -6.32
N PRO A 31 -3.76 -18.21 -6.40
CA PRO A 31 -4.90 -17.94 -7.26
C PRO A 31 -5.37 -16.52 -6.94
N LYS A 32 -5.56 -15.69 -7.98
CA LYS A 32 -6.08 -14.34 -7.84
C LYS A 32 -7.37 -14.46 -7.06
N ASP A 33 -7.39 -13.90 -5.87
CA ASP A 33 -8.58 -13.93 -5.02
C ASP A 33 -9.63 -13.04 -5.67
N GLN A 34 -10.48 -13.66 -6.50
CA GLN A 34 -11.55 -12.97 -7.24
C GLN A 34 -12.59 -12.36 -6.29
N ALA A 35 -12.52 -12.69 -5.02
CA ALA A 35 -13.38 -12.12 -3.97
C ALA A 35 -12.90 -10.75 -3.46
N SER A 36 -11.65 -10.33 -3.74
CA SER A 36 -11.18 -9.02 -3.30
C SER A 36 -11.61 -7.91 -4.27
N PRO A 37 -11.94 -6.69 -3.76
CA PRO A 37 -12.33 -5.55 -4.58
C PRO A 37 -11.26 -5.20 -5.65
N LEU A 38 -11.71 -4.69 -6.80
CA LEU A 38 -10.82 -4.29 -7.90
C LEU A 38 -9.70 -3.33 -7.45
N ALA A 39 -10.04 -2.40 -6.57
CA ALA A 39 -9.08 -1.45 -6.00
C ALA A 39 -7.94 -2.13 -5.19
N GLU A 40 -8.18 -3.31 -4.62
CA GLU A 40 -7.13 -4.09 -3.94
C GLU A 40 -6.33 -4.93 -4.94
N ARG A 41 -6.99 -5.53 -5.94
CA ARG A 41 -6.32 -6.32 -7.00
C ARG A 41 -5.37 -5.49 -7.85
N LEU A 42 -5.75 -4.22 -8.12
CA LEU A 42 -4.95 -3.26 -8.90
C LEU A 42 -4.03 -2.39 -8.05
N ARG A 43 -3.91 -2.68 -6.75
CA ARG A 43 -3.01 -1.91 -5.89
C ARG A 43 -1.58 -1.95 -6.44
N PRO A 44 -0.94 -0.80 -6.63
CA PRO A 44 0.46 -0.71 -7.05
C PRO A 44 1.38 -1.56 -6.17
N LYS A 45 2.32 -2.25 -6.80
CA LYS A 45 3.34 -3.08 -6.14
C LYS A 45 4.72 -2.41 -6.17
N THR A 46 4.89 -1.42 -7.01
CA THR A 46 6.10 -0.60 -7.12
C THR A 46 5.73 0.87 -7.14
N ILE A 47 6.72 1.72 -6.87
CA ILE A 47 6.52 3.17 -6.91
C ILE A 47 6.20 3.67 -8.33
N ASP A 48 6.71 3.00 -9.35
CA ASP A 48 6.49 3.35 -10.76
C ASP A 48 5.08 2.96 -11.25
N GLU A 49 4.40 2.07 -10.53
CA GLU A 49 3.00 1.76 -10.78
C GLU A 49 2.02 2.75 -10.14
N VAL A 50 2.50 3.68 -9.29
CA VAL A 50 1.65 4.67 -8.65
C VAL A 50 1.22 5.70 -9.69
N VAL A 51 -0.09 5.79 -9.90
CA VAL A 51 -0.68 6.75 -10.83
C VAL A 51 -0.78 8.13 -10.15
N GLY A 52 -0.48 9.18 -10.90
CA GLY A 52 -0.47 10.55 -10.37
C GLY A 52 0.70 10.87 -9.45
N GLN A 53 0.56 11.89 -8.61
CA GLN A 53 1.52 12.34 -7.58
C GLN A 53 2.92 12.65 -8.14
N LYS A 54 3.04 13.07 -9.40
CA LYS A 54 4.34 13.33 -10.07
C LYS A 54 5.18 14.38 -9.37
N HIS A 55 4.55 15.32 -8.66
CA HIS A 55 5.21 16.36 -7.85
C HIS A 55 5.94 15.79 -6.62
N LEU A 56 5.54 14.61 -6.12
CA LEU A 56 6.19 13.90 -5.01
C LEU A 56 7.08 12.75 -5.47
N LEU A 57 6.65 12.03 -6.52
CA LEU A 57 7.23 10.77 -6.96
C LEU A 57 8.06 10.88 -8.24
N GLY A 58 8.11 12.06 -8.86
CA GLY A 58 8.94 12.30 -10.03
C GLY A 58 10.44 12.19 -9.73
N PRO A 59 11.28 12.05 -10.77
CA PRO A 59 12.73 11.96 -10.59
C PRO A 59 13.29 13.13 -9.77
N GLY A 60 14.16 12.82 -8.80
CA GLY A 60 14.81 13.82 -7.94
C GLY A 60 13.90 14.43 -6.85
N LYS A 61 12.67 13.97 -6.70
CA LYS A 61 11.78 14.42 -5.62
C LYS A 61 12.10 13.73 -4.30
N ALA A 62 11.87 14.44 -3.19
CA ALA A 62 12.28 14.00 -1.85
C ALA A 62 11.65 12.65 -1.48
N LEU A 63 10.36 12.45 -1.75
CA LEU A 63 9.68 11.19 -1.44
C LEU A 63 10.21 10.05 -2.32
N ARG A 64 10.45 10.31 -3.61
CA ARG A 64 11.09 9.34 -4.52
C ARG A 64 12.47 8.94 -4.02
N SER A 65 13.30 9.92 -3.65
CA SER A 65 14.64 9.67 -3.11
C SER A 65 14.63 8.85 -1.83
N ALA A 66 13.64 9.08 -0.94
CA ALA A 66 13.48 8.28 0.27
C ALA A 66 13.19 6.80 -0.06
N PHE A 67 12.37 6.53 -1.08
CA PHE A 67 12.13 5.17 -1.58
C PHE A 67 13.40 4.52 -2.13
N GLU A 68 14.10 5.21 -3.03
CA GLU A 68 15.24 4.67 -3.76
C GLU A 68 16.44 4.40 -2.84
N ASN A 69 16.63 5.24 -1.83
CA ASN A 69 17.73 5.12 -0.88
C ASN A 69 17.37 4.35 0.41
N ALA A 70 16.16 3.82 0.50
CA ALA A 70 15.67 3.10 1.67
C ALA A 70 15.89 3.87 3.00
N HIS A 71 15.64 5.20 2.99
CA HIS A 71 15.77 6.07 4.15
C HIS A 71 14.41 6.28 4.83
N PRO A 72 14.02 5.44 5.80
CA PRO A 72 12.77 5.59 6.51
C PRO A 72 12.79 6.83 7.39
N HIS A 73 11.77 7.67 7.27
CA HIS A 73 11.53 8.80 8.14
C HIS A 73 10.03 8.92 8.45
N SER A 74 9.70 9.49 9.59
CA SER A 74 8.30 9.69 9.95
C SER A 74 7.68 10.77 9.08
N MET A 75 6.44 10.53 8.64
CA MET A 75 5.75 11.41 7.71
C MET A 75 4.24 11.42 7.89
N ILE A 76 3.63 12.47 7.37
CA ILE A 76 2.19 12.62 7.28
C ILE A 76 1.81 12.77 5.82
N LEU A 77 0.98 11.86 5.33
CA LEU A 77 0.41 11.88 3.99
C LEU A 77 -0.94 12.60 4.07
N TRP A 78 -0.99 13.84 3.62
CA TRP A 78 -2.20 14.66 3.62
C TRP A 78 -2.77 14.77 2.22
N GLY A 79 -4.08 14.64 2.08
CA GLY A 79 -4.77 14.83 0.80
C GLY A 79 -6.15 14.16 0.78
N PRO A 80 -6.93 14.36 -0.29
CA PRO A 80 -8.28 13.85 -0.40
C PRO A 80 -8.36 12.32 -0.34
N PRO A 81 -9.55 11.73 -0.16
CA PRO A 81 -9.71 10.28 -0.18
C PRO A 81 -9.29 9.68 -1.55
N GLY A 82 -8.96 8.40 -1.58
CA GLY A 82 -8.68 7.65 -2.80
C GLY A 82 -7.39 7.97 -3.56
N VAL A 83 -6.58 8.94 -3.14
CA VAL A 83 -5.35 9.38 -3.83
C VAL A 83 -4.11 8.50 -3.57
N GLY A 84 -4.25 7.39 -2.85
CA GLY A 84 -3.17 6.43 -2.67
C GLY A 84 -2.38 6.51 -1.36
N LYS A 85 -2.79 7.28 -0.33
CA LYS A 85 -2.08 7.41 0.96
C LYS A 85 -1.66 6.07 1.58
N THR A 86 -2.62 5.16 1.76
CA THR A 86 -2.35 3.82 2.32
C THR A 86 -1.46 2.97 1.41
N THR A 87 -1.61 3.11 0.10
CA THR A 87 -0.78 2.42 -0.89
C THR A 87 0.67 2.86 -0.78
N LEU A 88 0.91 4.16 -0.74
CA LEU A 88 2.26 4.71 -0.56
C LEU A 88 2.89 4.25 0.77
N ALA A 89 2.14 4.27 1.86
CA ALA A 89 2.64 3.80 3.16
C ALA A 89 3.10 2.32 3.12
N ARG A 90 2.34 1.44 2.46
CA ARG A 90 2.72 0.04 2.28
C ARG A 90 3.95 -0.12 1.38
N LEU A 91 3.95 0.57 0.24
CA LEU A 91 5.10 0.55 -0.68
C LEU A 91 6.39 1.01 0.00
N MET A 92 6.31 2.02 0.87
CA MET A 92 7.46 2.48 1.64
C MET A 92 7.97 1.43 2.61
N ALA A 93 7.08 0.77 3.34
CA ALA A 93 7.47 -0.31 4.25
C ALA A 93 8.16 -1.45 3.49
N ASP A 94 7.61 -1.83 2.33
CA ASP A 94 8.18 -2.86 1.46
C ASP A 94 9.55 -2.45 0.90
N ALA A 95 9.69 -1.21 0.43
CA ALA A 95 10.96 -0.67 -0.08
C ALA A 95 12.05 -0.60 0.99
N PHE A 96 11.68 -0.30 2.22
CA PHE A 96 12.61 -0.28 3.36
C PHE A 96 12.89 -1.68 3.92
N GLY A 97 12.14 -2.69 3.49
CA GLY A 97 12.21 -4.06 4.05
C GLY A 97 11.82 -4.10 5.52
N LEU A 98 10.91 -3.24 5.94
CA LEU A 98 10.45 -3.09 7.33
C LEU A 98 9.10 -3.76 7.53
N PRO A 99 8.86 -4.36 8.72
CA PRO A 99 7.52 -4.81 9.09
C PRO A 99 6.52 -3.65 9.07
N PHE A 100 5.28 -3.93 8.63
CA PHE A 100 4.20 -2.95 8.53
C PHE A 100 3.07 -3.29 9.50
N ILE A 101 2.73 -2.35 10.38
CA ILE A 101 1.60 -2.45 11.30
C ILE A 101 0.61 -1.33 10.98
N SER A 102 -0.63 -1.69 10.68
CA SER A 102 -1.70 -0.72 10.44
C SER A 102 -2.61 -0.62 11.65
N ILE A 103 -2.84 0.60 12.12
CA ILE A 103 -3.79 0.91 13.19
C ILE A 103 -5.05 1.48 12.56
N SER A 104 -6.21 0.91 12.91
CA SER A 104 -7.50 1.37 12.41
C SER A 104 -7.90 2.68 13.07
N ALA A 105 -8.35 3.67 12.28
CA ALA A 105 -8.88 4.92 12.81
C ALA A 105 -10.24 4.78 13.49
N VAL A 106 -11.03 3.80 13.09
CA VAL A 106 -12.43 3.66 13.51
C VAL A 106 -12.56 2.87 14.81
N LEU A 107 -11.67 1.91 15.02
CA LEU A 107 -11.67 0.99 16.16
C LEU A 107 -10.42 1.12 17.03
N GLY A 108 -9.43 1.91 16.60
CA GLY A 108 -8.13 2.03 17.26
C GLY A 108 -8.24 2.81 18.57
N GLY A 109 -8.20 2.07 19.69
CA GLY A 109 -8.09 2.63 21.02
C GLY A 109 -6.64 2.59 21.54
N VAL A 110 -6.44 3.04 22.78
CA VAL A 110 -5.14 2.96 23.49
C VAL A 110 -4.56 1.55 23.45
N LYS A 111 -5.41 0.53 23.45
CA LYS A 111 -5.00 -0.88 23.39
C LYS A 111 -4.28 -1.21 22.09
N ASP A 112 -4.84 -0.80 20.94
CA ASP A 112 -4.24 -1.12 19.63
C ASP A 112 -2.88 -0.45 19.47
N ILE A 113 -2.72 0.74 20.06
CA ILE A 113 -1.44 1.45 20.08
C ILE A 113 -0.42 0.70 20.93
N ARG A 114 -0.80 0.25 22.12
CA ARG A 114 0.08 -0.55 22.98
C ARG A 114 0.47 -1.85 22.30
N ASP A 115 -0.49 -2.56 21.71
CA ASP A 115 -0.24 -3.78 20.94
C ASP A 115 0.72 -3.53 19.76
N ALA A 116 0.62 -2.37 19.10
CA ALA A 116 1.53 -1.99 18.03
C ALA A 116 2.95 -1.72 18.56
N VAL A 117 3.08 -1.06 19.71
CA VAL A 117 4.38 -0.81 20.37
C VAL A 117 5.02 -2.14 20.82
N GLU A 118 4.25 -3.04 21.44
CA GLU A 118 4.74 -4.37 21.84
C GLU A 118 5.23 -5.18 20.63
N LYS A 119 4.45 -5.21 19.54
CA LYS A 119 4.85 -5.86 18.29
C LYS A 119 6.09 -5.24 17.68
N ALA A 120 6.21 -3.91 17.67
CA ALA A 120 7.38 -3.21 17.17
C ALA A 120 8.62 -3.53 18.02
N THR A 121 8.49 -3.59 19.34
CA THR A 121 9.55 -3.98 20.27
C THR A 121 10.02 -5.40 19.99
N ALA A 122 9.11 -6.35 19.94
CA ALA A 122 9.43 -7.76 19.62
C ALA A 122 10.08 -7.90 18.23
N ASN A 123 9.64 -7.13 17.23
CA ASN A 123 10.28 -7.12 15.92
C ASN A 123 11.71 -6.60 15.99
N ARG A 124 11.95 -5.52 16.73
CA ARG A 124 13.30 -4.93 16.90
C ARG A 124 14.24 -5.88 17.63
N GLU A 125 13.78 -6.52 18.70
CA GLU A 125 14.57 -7.52 19.44
C GLU A 125 14.97 -8.70 18.54
N ARG A 126 14.05 -9.17 17.69
CA ARG A 126 14.28 -10.29 16.79
C ARG A 126 15.12 -9.96 15.57
N THR A 127 14.97 -8.77 14.99
CA THR A 127 15.53 -8.43 13.67
C THR A 127 16.53 -7.28 13.69
N GLY A 128 16.64 -6.55 14.79
CA GLY A 128 17.42 -5.32 14.89
C GLY A 128 16.87 -4.12 14.09
N ARG A 129 15.72 -4.30 13.42
CA ARG A 129 15.12 -3.29 12.52
C ARG A 129 13.94 -2.59 13.15
N SER A 130 13.70 -1.34 12.75
CA SER A 130 12.50 -0.60 13.11
C SER A 130 11.25 -1.18 12.40
N THR A 131 10.08 -0.73 12.82
CA THR A 131 8.78 -1.13 12.25
C THR A 131 8.10 0.10 11.68
N VAL A 132 7.45 -0.01 10.51
CA VAL A 132 6.56 1.04 10.01
C VAL A 132 5.21 0.90 10.71
N VAL A 133 4.79 1.94 11.41
CA VAL A 133 3.47 2.04 12.02
C VAL A 133 2.64 3.04 11.21
N PHE A 134 1.58 2.55 10.59
CA PHE A 134 0.66 3.34 9.79
C PHE A 134 -0.64 3.59 10.55
N GLY A 135 -1.09 4.83 10.60
CA GLY A 135 -2.37 5.20 11.21
C GLY A 135 -3.10 6.26 10.41
N VAL A 136 -4.44 6.12 10.32
CA VAL A 136 -5.28 7.23 9.85
C VAL A 136 -5.46 8.19 11.01
N VAL A 137 -5.15 9.44 10.74
CA VAL A 137 -5.17 10.53 11.70
C VAL A 137 -6.54 11.18 11.67
N CYS A 138 -7.25 11.17 12.79
CA CYS A 138 -8.51 11.88 12.97
C CYS A 138 -8.60 12.45 14.39
N HIS A 139 -9.35 13.52 14.56
CA HIS A 139 -9.43 14.35 15.77
C HIS A 139 -9.65 13.58 17.09
N SER A 140 -10.41 12.50 17.05
CA SER A 140 -10.78 11.74 18.25
C SER A 140 -9.70 10.78 18.77
N VAL A 141 -8.67 10.46 17.98
CA VAL A 141 -7.65 9.47 18.32
C VAL A 141 -6.35 10.13 18.86
N PHE A 142 -6.19 11.45 18.67
CA PHE A 142 -4.92 12.16 18.92
C PHE A 142 -4.53 12.34 20.38
N TYR A 143 -5.47 12.51 21.29
CA TYR A 143 -5.15 12.70 22.71
C TYR A 143 -4.38 11.54 23.34
N PHE A 144 -4.45 10.34 22.73
CA PHE A 144 -3.76 9.17 23.24
C PHE A 144 -2.41 8.89 22.56
N HIS A 145 -2.17 9.47 21.38
CA HIS A 145 -0.91 9.28 20.64
C HIS A 145 0.28 9.96 21.32
N ASP A 146 0.06 11.05 22.04
CA ASP A 146 1.12 11.84 22.64
C ASP A 146 1.92 11.09 23.69
N VAL A 147 1.24 10.30 24.50
CA VAL A 147 1.87 9.63 25.65
C VAL A 147 2.62 8.37 25.22
N VAL A 148 2.19 7.72 24.15
CA VAL A 148 2.72 6.40 23.75
C VAL A 148 3.64 6.49 22.54
N PHE A 149 3.30 7.28 21.50
CA PHE A 149 4.11 7.31 20.28
C PHE A 149 5.35 8.19 20.35
N LEU A 150 5.29 9.33 21.05
CA LEU A 150 6.41 10.28 21.08
C LEU A 150 7.69 9.69 21.69
N PRO A 151 7.66 9.01 22.85
CA PRO A 151 8.88 8.43 23.43
C PRO A 151 9.50 7.35 22.55
N HIS A 152 8.68 6.52 21.89
CA HIS A 152 9.13 5.39 21.11
C HIS A 152 9.57 5.77 19.69
N GLY A 153 8.98 6.81 19.09
CA GLY A 153 9.44 7.37 17.82
C GLY A 153 10.82 8.01 17.94
N VAL A 154 11.08 8.72 19.05
CA VAL A 154 12.39 9.33 19.34
C VAL A 154 13.47 8.26 19.56
N SER A 155 13.12 7.11 20.14
CA SER A 155 14.04 5.99 20.33
C SER A 155 14.37 5.22 19.04
N GLY A 156 13.76 5.58 17.90
CA GLY A 156 13.91 4.88 16.62
C GLY A 156 13.30 3.47 16.60
N LEU A 157 12.37 3.17 17.52
CA LEU A 157 11.67 1.90 17.58
C LEU A 157 10.81 1.68 16.33
N PHE A 158 10.15 2.75 15.87
CA PHE A 158 9.32 2.71 14.68
C PHE A 158 9.41 3.99 13.84
N THR A 159 9.04 3.86 12.57
CA THR A 159 8.80 4.96 11.64
C THR A 159 7.31 5.17 11.53
N PHE A 160 6.82 6.36 11.89
CA PHE A 160 5.40 6.67 11.84
C PHE A 160 5.00 7.20 10.46
N ILE A 161 3.92 6.66 9.89
CA ILE A 161 3.29 7.19 8.68
C ILE A 161 1.83 7.48 9.00
N GLY A 162 1.51 8.76 9.14
CA GLY A 162 0.14 9.24 9.32
C GLY A 162 -0.55 9.47 7.99
N ALA A 163 -1.85 9.23 7.91
CA ALA A 163 -2.67 9.60 6.75
C ALA A 163 -3.89 10.39 7.21
N THR A 164 -4.12 11.55 6.60
CA THR A 164 -5.28 12.40 6.90
C THR A 164 -5.87 13.03 5.65
N THR A 165 -7.17 13.32 5.69
CA THR A 165 -7.87 14.15 4.70
C THR A 165 -7.99 15.60 5.14
N GLU A 166 -7.88 15.84 6.45
CA GLU A 166 -7.97 17.17 7.05
C GLU A 166 -6.61 17.86 7.12
N ASN A 167 -6.61 19.17 7.31
CA ASN A 167 -5.36 19.92 7.41
C ASN A 167 -4.56 19.49 8.65
N PRO A 168 -3.34 18.96 8.49
CA PRO A 168 -2.54 18.47 9.60
C PRO A 168 -2.27 19.48 10.70
N SER A 169 -2.27 20.77 10.38
CA SER A 169 -2.06 21.83 11.38
C SER A 169 -3.16 21.92 12.44
N PHE A 170 -4.36 21.39 12.13
CA PHE A 170 -5.49 21.37 13.06
C PHE A 170 -5.69 19.99 13.68
N GLU A 171 -5.30 18.94 12.97
CA GLU A 171 -5.57 17.55 13.36
C GLU A 171 -4.40 16.89 14.08
N VAL A 172 -3.17 17.35 13.82
CA VAL A 172 -1.94 16.72 14.32
C VAL A 172 -1.30 17.61 15.36
N ILE A 173 -0.95 17.04 16.49
CA ILE A 173 -0.23 17.78 17.52
C ILE A 173 1.12 18.29 17.03
N SER A 174 1.50 19.46 17.51
CA SER A 174 2.75 20.14 17.13
C SER A 174 4.01 19.30 17.38
N ALA A 175 4.01 18.48 18.44
CA ALA A 175 5.12 17.61 18.78
C ALA A 175 5.36 16.49 17.73
N LEU A 176 4.31 15.99 17.07
CA LEU A 176 4.43 15.01 15.98
C LEU A 176 4.76 15.70 14.66
N LEU A 177 4.15 16.87 14.40
CA LEU A 177 4.46 17.69 13.22
C LEU A 177 5.94 18.10 13.18
N SER A 178 6.53 18.47 14.32
CA SER A 178 7.94 18.86 14.39
C SER A 178 8.92 17.73 14.09
N ARG A 179 8.44 16.47 14.10
CA ARG A 179 9.24 15.23 13.88
C ARG A 179 8.86 14.49 12.62
N SER A 180 7.90 15.00 11.87
CA SER A 180 7.39 14.34 10.66
C SER A 180 7.42 15.29 9.48
N THR A 181 7.75 14.77 8.30
CA THR A 181 7.64 15.52 7.06
C THR A 181 6.22 15.39 6.52
N VAL A 182 5.57 16.51 6.21
CA VAL A 182 4.24 16.52 5.61
C VAL A 182 4.37 16.45 4.09
N TYR A 183 3.75 15.44 3.47
CA TYR A 183 3.62 15.32 2.02
C TYR A 183 2.16 15.54 1.62
N VAL A 184 1.94 16.49 0.73
CA VAL A 184 0.62 16.85 0.24
C VAL A 184 0.33 16.07 -1.03
N LEU A 185 -0.69 15.20 -0.98
CA LEU A 185 -1.17 14.45 -2.14
C LEU A 185 -2.33 15.22 -2.77
N GLU A 186 -2.32 15.29 -4.09
CA GLU A 186 -3.35 15.94 -4.89
C GLU A 186 -4.39 14.93 -5.40
N SER A 187 -5.60 15.42 -5.70
CA SER A 187 -6.60 14.64 -6.43
C SER A 187 -6.01 14.13 -7.75
N LEU A 188 -6.39 12.93 -8.16
CA LEU A 188 -5.97 12.40 -9.46
C LEU A 188 -6.62 13.22 -10.58
N LYS A 189 -5.84 13.48 -11.61
CA LYS A 189 -6.33 14.16 -12.82
C LYS A 189 -7.03 13.16 -13.74
N ASP A 190 -7.74 13.69 -14.72
CA ASP A 190 -8.42 12.87 -15.71
C ASP A 190 -7.45 11.94 -16.47
N GLU A 191 -6.25 12.40 -16.78
CA GLU A 191 -5.22 11.61 -17.43
C GLU A 191 -4.74 10.45 -16.54
N ASP A 192 -4.65 10.68 -15.23
CA ASP A 192 -4.26 9.67 -14.25
C ASP A 192 -5.35 8.58 -14.14
N LEU A 193 -6.62 8.98 -14.16
CA LEU A 193 -7.75 8.05 -14.14
C LEU A 193 -7.91 7.26 -15.43
N LYS A 194 -7.55 7.85 -16.58
CA LYS A 194 -7.46 7.14 -17.88
C LYS A 194 -6.39 6.06 -17.85
N GLU A 195 -5.19 6.39 -17.39
CA GLU A 195 -4.12 5.40 -17.21
C GLU A 195 -4.58 4.23 -16.30
N LEU A 196 -5.34 4.55 -15.24
CA LEU A 196 -5.89 3.55 -14.34
C LEU A 196 -6.96 2.67 -15.01
N LEU A 197 -7.81 3.26 -15.89
CA LEU A 197 -8.79 2.54 -16.69
C LEU A 197 -8.09 1.54 -17.64
N GLU A 198 -7.13 2.01 -18.42
CA GLU A 198 -6.38 1.17 -19.35
C GLU A 198 -5.73 -0.02 -18.63
N ARG A 199 -5.07 0.23 -17.50
CA ARG A 199 -4.48 -0.81 -16.66
C ARG A 199 -5.52 -1.79 -16.12
N ALA A 200 -6.71 -1.32 -15.73
CA ALA A 200 -7.80 -2.15 -15.24
C ALA A 200 -8.35 -3.06 -16.34
N LEU A 201 -8.57 -2.51 -17.53
CA LEU A 201 -9.04 -3.27 -18.69
C LEU A 201 -8.02 -4.32 -19.11
N GLU A 202 -6.75 -3.95 -19.21
CA GLU A 202 -5.68 -4.87 -19.63
C GLU A 202 -5.52 -6.05 -18.65
N ARG A 203 -5.49 -5.76 -17.34
CA ARG A 203 -5.16 -6.78 -16.31
C ARG A 203 -6.36 -7.61 -15.86
N GLU A 204 -7.55 -7.02 -15.78
CA GLU A 204 -8.72 -7.65 -15.15
C GLU A 204 -9.87 -7.90 -16.13
N TYR A 205 -10.01 -7.08 -17.18
CA TYR A 205 -11.12 -7.15 -18.12
C TYR A 205 -10.69 -7.10 -19.60
N PRO A 206 -9.78 -8.00 -20.07
CA PRO A 206 -9.19 -7.89 -21.41
C PRO A 206 -10.19 -8.05 -22.56
N SER A 207 -11.38 -8.61 -22.30
CA SER A 207 -12.45 -8.77 -23.28
C SER A 207 -13.44 -7.60 -23.29
N LEU A 208 -13.29 -6.63 -22.40
CA LEU A 208 -14.20 -5.51 -22.24
C LEU A 208 -13.62 -4.23 -22.87
N LYS A 209 -14.47 -3.43 -23.46
CA LYS A 209 -14.13 -2.09 -23.96
C LYS A 209 -15.05 -1.08 -23.30
N VAL A 210 -14.53 0.10 -23.04
CA VAL A 210 -15.27 1.27 -22.55
C VAL A 210 -15.20 2.34 -23.64
N ASN A 211 -16.33 2.90 -24.06
CA ASN A 211 -16.32 3.98 -25.03
C ASN A 211 -15.94 5.30 -24.37
N GLU A 212 -15.63 6.33 -25.16
CA GLU A 212 -15.15 7.61 -24.69
C GLU A 212 -16.18 8.35 -23.81
N GLU A 213 -17.46 8.24 -24.13
CA GLU A 213 -18.56 8.84 -23.35
C GLU A 213 -18.70 8.17 -21.98
N ALA A 214 -18.63 6.84 -21.93
CA ALA A 214 -18.65 6.09 -20.67
C ALA A 214 -17.42 6.39 -19.81
N GLU A 215 -16.24 6.50 -20.43
CA GLU A 215 -15.00 6.90 -19.75
C GLU A 215 -15.15 8.27 -19.08
N LYS A 216 -15.66 9.28 -19.80
CA LYS A 216 -15.90 10.62 -19.25
C LYS A 216 -16.86 10.59 -18.04
N ILE A 217 -17.89 9.75 -18.11
CA ILE A 217 -18.83 9.60 -16.99
C ILE A 217 -18.16 8.95 -15.78
N LEU A 218 -17.40 7.86 -15.97
CA LEU A 218 -16.68 7.18 -14.88
C LEU A 218 -15.67 8.12 -14.22
N ILE A 219 -14.91 8.89 -15.01
CA ILE A 219 -13.95 9.89 -14.52
C ILE A 219 -14.67 10.99 -13.75
N GLY A 220 -15.74 11.55 -14.29
CA GLY A 220 -16.52 12.60 -13.62
C GLY A 220 -17.13 12.13 -12.29
N LEU A 221 -17.61 10.90 -12.22
CA LEU A 221 -18.15 10.32 -10.97
C LEU A 221 -17.07 10.08 -9.92
N ALA A 222 -15.85 9.83 -10.35
CA ALA A 222 -14.73 9.56 -9.44
C ALA A 222 -14.24 10.81 -8.71
N ASP A 223 -14.29 11.98 -9.35
CA ASP A 223 -13.84 13.24 -8.77
C ASP A 223 -12.43 13.17 -8.17
N GLY A 224 -11.50 12.55 -8.92
CA GLY A 224 -10.10 12.38 -8.52
C GLY A 224 -9.82 11.29 -7.48
N ASP A 225 -10.83 10.47 -7.10
CA ASP A 225 -10.71 9.35 -6.18
C ASP A 225 -10.58 8.01 -6.94
N ALA A 226 -9.38 7.42 -6.94
CA ALA A 226 -9.12 6.14 -7.61
C ALA A 226 -9.97 4.99 -7.07
N ARG A 227 -10.29 4.97 -5.78
CA ARG A 227 -11.10 3.90 -5.19
C ARG A 227 -12.53 3.99 -5.68
N ARG A 228 -13.10 5.20 -5.70
CA ARG A 228 -14.43 5.46 -6.22
C ARG A 228 -14.52 5.12 -7.71
N PHE A 229 -13.49 5.50 -8.48
CA PHE A 229 -13.36 5.15 -9.88
C PHE A 229 -13.37 3.63 -10.12
N LEU A 230 -12.50 2.90 -9.42
CA LEU A 230 -12.38 1.45 -9.58
C LEU A 230 -13.63 0.71 -9.10
N ASN A 231 -14.31 1.19 -8.06
CA ASN A 231 -15.58 0.61 -7.62
C ASN A 231 -16.67 0.78 -8.70
N ALA A 232 -16.80 1.98 -9.29
CA ALA A 232 -17.75 2.24 -10.37
C ALA A 232 -17.46 1.37 -11.60
N LEU A 233 -16.19 1.24 -11.97
CA LEU A 233 -15.76 0.36 -13.04
C LEU A 233 -16.08 -1.12 -12.74
N GLU A 234 -15.81 -1.59 -11.53
CA GLU A 234 -16.05 -2.99 -11.12
C GLU A 234 -17.54 -3.35 -11.21
N VAL A 235 -18.42 -2.46 -10.72
CA VAL A 235 -19.89 -2.64 -10.84
C VAL A 235 -20.30 -2.72 -12.30
N SER A 236 -19.85 -1.76 -13.13
CA SER A 236 -20.17 -1.74 -14.56
C SER A 236 -19.65 -2.97 -15.29
N ALA A 237 -18.41 -3.39 -15.01
CA ALA A 237 -17.80 -4.55 -15.63
C ALA A 237 -18.48 -5.87 -15.23
N THR A 238 -18.88 -6.00 -13.97
CA THR A 238 -19.62 -7.17 -13.48
C THR A 238 -20.98 -7.30 -14.18
N MET A 239 -21.74 -6.20 -14.22
CA MET A 239 -23.03 -6.18 -14.92
C MET A 239 -22.89 -6.44 -16.42
N ALA A 240 -21.84 -5.92 -17.06
CA ALA A 240 -21.58 -6.18 -18.48
C ALA A 240 -21.28 -7.65 -18.73
N LYS A 241 -20.48 -8.27 -17.87
CA LYS A 241 -20.17 -9.72 -17.93
C LYS A 241 -21.43 -10.57 -17.78
N ASP A 242 -22.30 -10.26 -16.80
CA ASP A 242 -23.54 -11.01 -16.56
C ASP A 242 -24.53 -10.93 -17.74
N ARG A 243 -24.47 -9.82 -18.48
CA ARG A 243 -25.33 -9.59 -19.67
C ARG A 243 -24.65 -9.96 -20.99
N GLY A 244 -23.43 -10.46 -20.99
CA GLY A 244 -22.68 -10.80 -22.21
C GLY A 244 -22.28 -9.59 -23.07
N ILE A 245 -22.26 -8.38 -22.48
CA ILE A 245 -21.94 -7.12 -23.15
C ILE A 245 -20.40 -6.98 -23.20
N LYS A 246 -19.87 -6.65 -24.38
CA LYS A 246 -18.41 -6.46 -24.58
C LYS A 246 -18.01 -4.99 -24.63
N VAL A 247 -18.94 -4.07 -24.82
CA VAL A 247 -18.68 -2.63 -24.90
C VAL A 247 -19.60 -1.92 -23.93
N ILE A 248 -19.01 -1.22 -22.97
CA ILE A 248 -19.70 -0.36 -22.01
C ILE A 248 -19.83 1.03 -22.64
N ASP A 249 -21.08 1.47 -22.82
CA ASP A 249 -21.42 2.81 -23.28
C ASP A 249 -21.94 3.70 -22.13
N ASP A 250 -22.20 4.95 -22.44
CA ASP A 250 -22.69 5.96 -21.48
C ASP A 250 -24.05 5.56 -20.85
N LYS A 251 -24.94 5.00 -21.66
CA LYS A 251 -26.27 4.55 -21.20
C LYS A 251 -26.13 3.40 -20.22
N PHE A 252 -25.19 2.49 -20.52
CA PHE A 252 -24.94 1.35 -19.64
C PHE A 252 -24.36 1.80 -18.30
N VAL A 253 -23.38 2.72 -18.29
CA VAL A 253 -22.81 3.25 -17.04
C VAL A 253 -23.89 3.94 -16.19
N ARG A 254 -24.72 4.80 -16.80
CA ARG A 254 -25.81 5.48 -16.10
C ARG A 254 -26.88 4.52 -15.54
N ALA A 255 -27.06 3.36 -16.16
CA ALA A 255 -28.00 2.35 -15.67
C ALA A 255 -27.39 1.44 -14.59
N ALA A 256 -26.07 1.39 -14.49
CA ALA A 256 -25.33 0.54 -13.54
C ALA A 256 -25.03 1.28 -12.21
N LEU A 257 -24.94 2.60 -12.26
CA LEU A 257 -24.57 3.49 -11.14
C LEU A 257 -25.66 4.48 -10.78
#